data_059543c7f68a5eb66f0b424b7a32d51c
#
_entry.id   059543c7f68a5eb66f0b424b7a32d51c
#
_cell.length_a   1.000
_cell.length_b   1.000
_cell.length_c   1.000
_cell.angle_alpha   90.00
_cell.angle_beta   90.00
_cell.angle_gamma   90.00
#
_symmetry.space_group_name_H-M   'P 1'
#
loop_
_entity.id
_entity.type
_entity.pdbx_description
1 polymer ?
#
loop_
_entity_poly.entity_id
_entity_poly.type
_entity_poly.pdbx_seq_one_letter_code
_entity_poly.pdbx_strand_id
1 'polypeptide(L)'
;MKLRRTAAVPVMLTATVLAATVLAVPTGAGAASHPVPWHRYRTAPWHDAPGKVCTFGLSGTPVKDREQTRILARYPNGKPKVQEFRGPLYARYTNMRTGKSVTRNLSGYGWFFYGTSGGVRFFVASHVGLTVDVGNKGYPAGEWVITGQAWVRINSAGDTRIHPLHASAENLCRTLS
;
A
#
# COMPACT_ATOMS: atom_id res chain seq x y z
N MET A 1 7.77 21.92 98.43
CA MET A 1 7.37 22.56 97.18
C MET A 1 8.62 22.97 96.41
N LYS A 2 9.08 22.17 95.42
CA LYS A 2 10.32 22.39 94.68
C LYS A 2 9.96 22.77 93.24
N LEU A 3 10.28 24.01 92.85
CA LEU A 3 10.15 24.45 91.43
C LEU A 3 11.32 23.85 90.66
N ARG A 4 10.99 23.13 89.58
CA ARG A 4 11.95 22.72 88.54
C ARG A 4 11.95 23.75 87.43
N ARG A 5 13.11 24.33 87.15
CA ARG A 5 13.38 25.22 86.01
C ARG A 5 13.56 24.37 84.79
N THR A 6 12.76 24.61 83.75
CA THR A 6 12.92 24.06 82.44
C THR A 6 13.81 24.95 81.58
N ALA A 7 14.91 24.39 81.11
CA ALA A 7 15.83 25.06 80.19
C ALA A 7 15.27 25.08 78.79
N ALA A 8 15.30 26.26 78.19
CA ALA A 8 14.93 26.45 76.76
C ALA A 8 16.10 26.06 75.84
N VAL A 9 15.84 25.17 74.88
CA VAL A 9 16.83 24.79 73.90
C VAL A 9 16.55 25.66 72.63
N PRO A 10 17.55 26.32 72.02
CA PRO A 10 17.37 27.09 70.80
C PRO A 10 17.30 26.12 69.63
N VAL A 11 16.21 26.21 68.85
CA VAL A 11 16.04 25.50 67.56
C VAL A 11 16.77 26.30 66.51
N MET A 12 17.88 25.75 65.96
CA MET A 12 18.55 26.28 64.82
C MET A 12 17.73 25.84 63.57
N LEU A 13 17.11 26.80 62.85
CA LEU A 13 16.55 26.57 61.54
C LEU A 13 17.69 26.52 60.50
N THR A 14 18.02 25.34 60.03
CA THR A 14 18.85 25.17 58.82
C THR A 14 17.95 25.28 57.59
N ALA A 15 18.10 26.37 56.84
CA ALA A 15 17.45 26.55 55.54
C ALA A 15 18.16 25.65 54.51
N THR A 16 17.53 24.53 54.14
CA THR A 16 17.97 23.70 53.02
C THR A 16 17.50 24.35 51.72
N VAL A 17 18.43 24.92 50.95
CA VAL A 17 18.19 25.37 49.57
C VAL A 17 18.08 24.14 48.68
N LEU A 18 16.86 23.79 48.27
CA LEU A 18 16.64 22.81 47.20
C LEU A 18 17.02 23.46 45.86
N ALA A 19 18.19 23.07 45.34
CA ALA A 19 18.57 23.36 43.98
C ALA A 19 17.68 22.49 43.03
N ALA A 20 16.67 23.08 42.41
CA ALA A 20 15.91 22.44 41.40
C ALA A 20 16.76 22.31 40.10
N THR A 21 17.34 21.13 39.91
CA THR A 21 17.96 20.75 38.64
C THR A 21 16.84 20.58 37.58
N VAL A 22 16.67 21.60 36.74
CA VAL A 22 15.83 21.51 35.54
C VAL A 22 16.53 20.56 34.57
N LEU A 23 16.07 19.31 34.54
CA LEU A 23 16.45 18.38 33.48
C LEU A 23 15.89 18.94 32.16
N ALA A 24 16.74 19.57 31.35
CA ALA A 24 16.42 19.92 29.99
C ALA A 24 16.17 18.61 29.23
N VAL A 25 14.89 18.26 29.01
CA VAL A 25 14.50 17.20 28.09
C VAL A 25 14.96 17.67 26.71
N PRO A 26 15.87 16.94 26.04
CA PRO A 26 16.19 17.29 24.66
C PRO A 26 14.90 17.18 23.86
N THR A 27 14.35 18.30 23.44
CA THR A 27 13.33 18.34 22.40
C THR A 27 13.99 17.76 21.16
N GLY A 28 13.75 16.46 20.91
CA GLY A 28 14.23 15.80 19.71
C GLY A 28 13.74 16.64 18.54
N ALA A 29 14.66 17.31 17.87
CA ALA A 29 14.38 17.98 16.61
C ALA A 29 13.79 16.90 15.71
N GLY A 30 12.49 16.96 15.49
CA GLY A 30 11.81 16.08 14.53
C GLY A 30 12.55 16.21 13.21
N ALA A 31 13.29 15.17 12.84
CA ALA A 31 13.96 15.14 11.55
C ALA A 31 12.87 15.42 10.51
N ALA A 32 12.96 16.56 9.84
CA ALA A 32 12.06 16.90 8.75
C ALA A 32 12.15 15.76 7.74
N SER A 33 11.12 14.93 7.69
CA SER A 33 11.08 13.80 6.78
C SER A 33 11.03 14.39 5.36
N HIS A 34 12.14 14.34 4.65
CA HIS A 34 12.15 14.72 3.25
C HIS A 34 11.11 13.87 2.50
N PRO A 35 10.25 14.49 1.69
CA PRO A 35 9.26 13.75 0.93
C PRO A 35 9.96 12.73 0.02
N VAL A 36 9.51 11.46 0.08
CA VAL A 36 10.06 10.40 -0.77
C VAL A 36 9.82 10.77 -2.23
N PRO A 37 10.88 10.84 -3.07
CA PRO A 37 10.75 11.26 -4.45
C PRO A 37 9.95 10.26 -5.29
N TRP A 38 9.23 10.77 -6.29
CA TRP A 38 8.56 9.98 -7.29
C TRP A 38 9.52 9.58 -8.39
N HIS A 39 9.45 8.32 -8.81
CA HIS A 39 10.22 7.76 -9.90
C HIS A 39 9.29 7.33 -11.03
N ARG A 40 9.74 7.44 -12.26
CA ARG A 40 9.01 6.92 -13.42
C ARG A 40 8.85 5.41 -13.28
N TYR A 41 7.66 4.94 -13.53
CA TYR A 41 7.33 3.51 -13.64
C TYR A 41 6.89 3.20 -15.06
N ARG A 42 7.10 1.96 -15.50
CA ARG A 42 6.65 1.46 -16.79
C ARG A 42 6.01 0.10 -16.60
N THR A 43 4.74 0.02 -16.96
CA THR A 43 4.02 -1.24 -17.05
C THR A 43 4.48 -2.00 -18.28
N ALA A 44 5.01 -3.20 -18.09
CA ALA A 44 5.40 -4.05 -19.22
C ALA A 44 4.16 -4.62 -19.93
N PRO A 45 4.19 -4.87 -21.24
CA PRO A 45 3.17 -5.66 -21.89
C PRO A 45 3.20 -7.11 -21.36
N TRP A 46 2.04 -7.75 -21.36
CA TRP A 46 1.90 -9.12 -20.87
C TRP A 46 0.98 -9.95 -21.78
N HIS A 47 1.04 -11.25 -21.63
CA HIS A 47 0.11 -12.18 -22.27
C HIS A 47 -0.13 -13.39 -21.39
N ASP A 48 -1.34 -13.92 -21.47
CA ASP A 48 -1.77 -15.13 -20.80
C ASP A 48 -2.19 -16.17 -21.82
N ALA A 49 -1.71 -17.41 -21.64
CA ALA A 49 -2.06 -18.53 -22.51
C ALA A 49 -3.55 -18.87 -22.41
N PRO A 50 -4.14 -19.47 -23.45
CA PRO A 50 -5.53 -19.96 -23.39
C PRO A 50 -5.72 -20.90 -22.19
N GLY A 51 -6.82 -20.73 -21.45
CA GLY A 51 -7.18 -21.52 -20.29
C GLY A 51 -6.54 -21.07 -18.96
N LYS A 52 -5.58 -20.15 -18.99
CA LYS A 52 -4.96 -19.62 -17.76
C LYS A 52 -5.88 -18.58 -17.06
N VAL A 53 -6.40 -17.64 -17.81
CA VAL A 53 -7.26 -16.54 -17.33
C VAL A 53 -8.60 -16.55 -18.07
N CYS A 54 -8.56 -16.56 -19.41
CA CYS A 54 -9.72 -16.69 -20.29
C CYS A 54 -9.63 -18.00 -21.10
N THR A 55 -10.73 -18.42 -21.74
CA THR A 55 -10.73 -19.58 -22.65
C THR A 55 -9.89 -19.38 -23.92
N PHE A 56 -9.48 -18.15 -24.19
CA PHE A 56 -8.59 -17.73 -25.28
C PHE A 56 -7.34 -17.07 -24.72
N GLY A 57 -6.28 -16.98 -25.51
CA GLY A 57 -5.08 -16.23 -25.17
C GLY A 57 -5.40 -14.73 -25.09
N LEU A 58 -4.98 -14.10 -24.00
CA LEU A 58 -5.18 -12.67 -23.76
C LEU A 58 -3.84 -11.95 -23.80
N SER A 59 -3.76 -10.82 -24.50
CA SER A 59 -2.63 -9.91 -24.36
C SER A 59 -3.07 -8.56 -23.85
N GLY A 60 -2.24 -7.94 -23.04
CA GLY A 60 -2.37 -6.58 -22.55
C GLY A 60 -1.16 -5.73 -22.93
N THR A 61 -1.39 -4.60 -23.57
CA THR A 61 -0.32 -3.69 -24.02
C THR A 61 -0.62 -2.27 -23.57
N PRO A 62 0.27 -1.65 -22.76
CA PRO A 62 0.15 -0.23 -22.45
C PRO A 62 0.26 0.62 -23.71
N VAL A 63 -0.77 1.44 -23.97
CA VAL A 63 -0.80 2.36 -25.13
C VAL A 63 -0.55 3.81 -24.73
N LYS A 64 -0.75 4.12 -23.43
CA LYS A 64 -0.33 5.36 -22.80
C LYS A 64 0.12 5.01 -21.39
N ASP A 65 1.34 5.36 -21.06
CA ASP A 65 1.95 5.07 -19.77
C ASP A 65 2.82 6.25 -19.31
N ARG A 66 2.34 6.94 -18.28
CA ARG A 66 3.04 8.01 -17.57
C ARG A 66 2.98 7.81 -16.06
N GLU A 67 3.01 6.54 -15.65
CA GLU A 67 2.96 6.17 -14.26
C GLU A 67 4.22 6.58 -13.51
N GLN A 68 4.02 6.83 -12.25
CA GLN A 68 5.08 7.11 -11.27
C GLN A 68 4.87 6.25 -10.04
N THR A 69 5.95 5.92 -9.38
CA THR A 69 5.94 5.16 -8.14
C THR A 69 6.91 5.74 -7.12
N ARG A 70 6.64 5.47 -5.83
CA ARG A 70 7.57 5.71 -4.74
C ARG A 70 7.43 4.64 -3.66
N ILE A 71 8.52 4.29 -3.00
CA ILE A 71 8.52 3.30 -1.91
C ILE A 71 8.44 4.06 -0.59
N LEU A 72 7.32 3.93 0.10
CA LEU A 72 7.05 4.60 1.38
C LEU A 72 7.68 3.87 2.57
N ALA A 73 7.82 2.55 2.49
CA ALA A 73 8.45 1.75 3.53
C ALA A 73 9.13 0.51 2.94
N ARG A 74 10.18 0.05 3.61
CA ARG A 74 10.90 -1.20 3.28
C ARG A 74 10.95 -2.13 4.48
N TYR A 75 11.11 -3.40 4.21
CA TYR A 75 11.49 -4.41 5.21
C TYR A 75 13.00 -4.33 5.51
N PRO A 76 13.49 -4.89 6.63
CA PRO A 76 14.93 -4.94 6.93
C PRO A 76 15.78 -5.60 5.84
N ASN A 77 15.20 -6.51 5.05
CA ASN A 77 15.87 -7.15 3.90
C ASN A 77 15.90 -6.28 2.63
N GLY A 78 15.53 -4.99 2.71
CA GLY A 78 15.53 -4.02 1.62
C GLY A 78 14.33 -4.11 0.67
N LYS A 79 13.51 -5.18 0.72
CA LYS A 79 12.32 -5.31 -0.14
C LYS A 79 11.26 -4.28 0.20
N PRO A 80 10.49 -3.80 -0.79
CA PRO A 80 9.35 -2.91 -0.54
C PRO A 80 8.37 -3.53 0.46
N LYS A 81 7.89 -2.72 1.41
CA LYS A 81 6.78 -3.04 2.32
C LYS A 81 5.52 -2.30 1.89
N VAL A 82 5.66 -1.01 1.56
CA VAL A 82 4.57 -0.17 1.06
C VAL A 82 5.10 0.61 -0.14
N GLN A 83 4.38 0.55 -1.24
CA GLN A 83 4.68 1.27 -2.47
C GLN A 83 3.44 1.99 -2.96
N GLU A 84 3.61 3.21 -3.40
CA GLU A 84 2.54 4.03 -3.95
C GLU A 84 2.74 4.20 -5.45
N PHE A 85 1.64 4.13 -6.19
CA PHE A 85 1.58 4.34 -7.63
C PHE A 85 0.59 5.45 -7.95
N ARG A 86 0.87 6.20 -9.02
CA ARG A 86 -0.05 7.19 -9.58
C ARG A 86 0.25 7.45 -11.05
N GLY A 87 -0.72 7.95 -11.76
CA GLY A 87 -0.52 8.51 -13.09
C GLY A 87 -1.40 7.90 -14.17
N PRO A 88 -1.29 8.44 -15.40
CA PRO A 88 -2.03 7.94 -16.53
C PRO A 88 -1.50 6.59 -17.03
N LEU A 89 -2.41 5.61 -17.10
CA LEU A 89 -2.20 4.31 -17.76
C LEU A 89 -3.43 3.97 -18.59
N TYR A 90 -3.23 3.68 -19.87
CA TYR A 90 -4.24 3.10 -20.75
C TYR A 90 -3.66 1.82 -21.34
N ALA A 91 -4.38 0.71 -21.22
CA ALA A 91 -3.97 -0.56 -21.76
C ALA A 91 -4.97 -1.06 -22.83
N ARG A 92 -4.43 -1.59 -23.91
CA ARG A 92 -5.18 -2.33 -24.93
C ARG A 92 -5.13 -3.80 -24.58
N TYR A 93 -6.30 -4.41 -24.48
CA TYR A 93 -6.48 -5.83 -24.27
C TYR A 93 -6.96 -6.47 -25.55
N THR A 94 -6.38 -7.60 -25.93
CA THR A 94 -6.68 -8.28 -27.21
C THR A 94 -6.91 -9.76 -26.98
N ASN A 95 -8.02 -10.28 -27.51
CA ASN A 95 -8.24 -11.70 -27.68
C ASN A 95 -7.34 -12.20 -28.82
N MET A 96 -6.32 -12.97 -28.48
CA MET A 96 -5.29 -13.42 -29.44
C MET A 96 -5.83 -14.40 -30.48
N ARG A 97 -7.02 -15.00 -30.26
CA ARG A 97 -7.64 -15.91 -31.21
C ARG A 97 -8.40 -15.16 -32.29
N THR A 98 -9.13 -14.09 -31.93
CA THR A 98 -10.03 -13.36 -32.85
C THR A 98 -9.48 -12.02 -33.30
N GLY A 99 -8.48 -11.48 -32.62
CA GLY A 99 -7.99 -10.11 -32.82
C GLY A 99 -8.90 -9.02 -32.24
N LYS A 100 -10.05 -9.37 -31.66
CA LYS A 100 -10.95 -8.39 -31.01
C LYS A 100 -10.21 -7.70 -29.86
N SER A 101 -10.29 -6.39 -29.82
CA SER A 101 -9.57 -5.63 -28.80
C SER A 101 -10.38 -4.49 -28.22
N VAL A 102 -10.06 -4.11 -26.98
CA VAL A 102 -10.61 -2.95 -26.29
C VAL A 102 -9.50 -2.22 -25.56
N THR A 103 -9.64 -0.91 -25.46
CA THR A 103 -8.73 -0.10 -24.62
C THR A 103 -9.47 0.32 -23.36
N ARG A 104 -8.78 0.23 -22.21
CA ARG A 104 -9.33 0.64 -20.92
C ARG A 104 -8.41 1.65 -20.22
N ASN A 105 -9.05 2.57 -19.52
CA ASN A 105 -8.37 3.54 -18.69
C ASN A 105 -8.11 2.91 -17.32
N LEU A 106 -6.85 2.76 -16.95
CA LEU A 106 -6.37 2.27 -15.66
C LEU A 106 -5.69 3.39 -14.85
N SER A 107 -5.84 4.64 -15.32
CA SER A 107 -5.21 5.80 -14.68
C SER A 107 -5.76 6.02 -13.29
N GLY A 108 -4.89 6.25 -12.33
CA GLY A 108 -5.33 6.47 -10.97
C GLY A 108 -4.19 6.59 -9.97
N TYR A 109 -4.48 6.16 -8.77
CA TYR A 109 -3.53 6.06 -7.68
C TYR A 109 -3.79 4.80 -6.87
N GLY A 110 -2.77 4.28 -6.21
CA GLY A 110 -2.93 3.11 -5.36
C GLY A 110 -1.76 2.90 -4.42
N TRP A 111 -2.03 2.22 -3.32
CA TRP A 111 -1.05 1.76 -2.35
C TRP A 111 -1.00 0.24 -2.35
N PHE A 112 0.19 -0.29 -2.53
CA PHE A 112 0.47 -1.72 -2.59
C PHE A 112 1.26 -2.12 -1.36
N PHE A 113 0.79 -3.15 -0.68
CA PHE A 113 1.38 -3.73 0.53
C PHE A 113 1.92 -5.12 0.20
N TYR A 114 3.20 -5.29 0.41
CA TYR A 114 3.91 -6.51 0.07
C TYR A 114 4.17 -7.36 1.31
N GLY A 115 4.28 -8.67 1.12
CA GLY A 115 4.84 -9.56 2.13
C GLY A 115 6.37 -9.51 2.15
N THR A 116 7.00 -10.10 3.16
CA THR A 116 8.46 -10.16 3.31
C THR A 116 9.15 -10.90 2.16
N SER A 117 8.44 -11.80 1.46
CA SER A 117 8.90 -12.49 0.24
C SER A 117 8.91 -11.58 -0.99
N GLY A 118 8.20 -10.43 -0.96
CA GLY A 118 8.08 -9.48 -2.06
C GLY A 118 6.81 -9.61 -2.91
N GLY A 119 5.94 -10.59 -2.64
CA GLY A 119 4.64 -10.68 -3.30
C GLY A 119 3.62 -9.68 -2.72
N VAL A 120 2.75 -9.14 -3.58
CA VAL A 120 1.64 -8.28 -3.16
C VAL A 120 0.67 -9.08 -2.30
N ARG A 121 0.25 -8.53 -1.16
CA ARG A 121 -0.70 -9.12 -0.23
C ARG A 121 -2.01 -8.37 -0.14
N PHE A 122 -1.93 -7.09 -0.36
CA PHE A 122 -3.06 -6.19 -0.28
C PHE A 122 -2.78 -4.95 -1.11
N PHE A 123 -3.81 -4.38 -1.71
CA PHE A 123 -3.71 -3.03 -2.28
C PHE A 123 -5.06 -2.31 -2.25
N VAL A 124 -4.99 -0.99 -2.28
CA VAL A 124 -6.11 -0.09 -2.50
C VAL A 124 -5.80 0.72 -3.74
N ALA A 125 -6.71 0.77 -4.69
CA ALA A 125 -6.52 1.54 -5.92
C ALA A 125 -7.82 2.20 -6.38
N SER A 126 -7.71 3.31 -7.12
CA SER A 126 -8.86 4.00 -7.70
C SER A 126 -9.29 3.40 -9.04
N HIS A 127 -8.34 2.88 -9.82
CA HIS A 127 -8.55 2.14 -11.06
C HIS A 127 -7.45 1.10 -11.17
N VAL A 128 -7.78 -0.10 -11.65
CA VAL A 128 -6.77 -1.17 -11.77
C VAL A 128 -7.22 -2.24 -12.76
N GLY A 129 -6.26 -2.78 -13.53
CA GLY A 129 -6.36 -4.07 -14.20
C GLY A 129 -5.84 -5.17 -13.28
N LEU A 130 -6.54 -6.28 -13.20
CA LEU A 130 -6.20 -7.38 -12.31
C LEU A 130 -6.47 -8.73 -12.97
N THR A 131 -5.43 -9.53 -13.10
CA THR A 131 -5.51 -10.92 -13.55
C THR A 131 -5.88 -11.83 -12.38
N VAL A 132 -6.89 -12.67 -12.57
CA VAL A 132 -7.29 -13.73 -11.65
C VAL A 132 -7.25 -15.06 -12.41
N ASP A 133 -6.33 -15.93 -12.03
CA ASP A 133 -6.11 -17.21 -12.69
C ASP A 133 -7.25 -18.21 -12.47
N VAL A 134 -7.42 -19.14 -13.39
CA VAL A 134 -8.29 -20.29 -13.25
C VAL A 134 -7.84 -21.11 -12.03
N GLY A 135 -8.80 -21.57 -11.22
CA GLY A 135 -8.54 -22.26 -9.96
C GLY A 135 -8.45 -21.35 -8.73
N ASN A 136 -8.50 -20.02 -8.90
CA ASN A 136 -8.62 -19.09 -7.78
C ASN A 136 -9.91 -19.34 -7.00
N LYS A 137 -9.80 -19.47 -5.67
CA LYS A 137 -10.95 -19.74 -4.79
C LYS A 137 -11.59 -18.48 -4.21
N GLY A 138 -10.97 -17.33 -4.44
CA GLY A 138 -11.39 -16.06 -3.83
C GLY A 138 -12.26 -15.20 -4.73
N TYR A 139 -11.99 -15.17 -6.03
CA TYR A 139 -12.70 -14.39 -7.05
C TYR A 139 -12.75 -15.16 -8.37
N PRO A 140 -13.79 -14.99 -9.19
CA PRO A 140 -13.87 -15.69 -10.48
C PRO A 140 -12.68 -15.39 -11.38
N ALA A 141 -12.22 -16.42 -12.12
CA ALA A 141 -11.15 -16.26 -13.09
C ALA A 141 -11.51 -15.22 -14.16
N GLY A 142 -10.52 -14.46 -14.59
CA GLY A 142 -10.69 -13.43 -15.61
C GLY A 142 -9.65 -12.32 -15.51
N GLU A 143 -9.61 -11.53 -16.56
CA GLU A 143 -8.95 -10.22 -16.52
C GLU A 143 -10.01 -9.18 -16.15
N TRP A 144 -9.84 -8.57 -15.00
CA TRP A 144 -10.80 -7.64 -14.43
C TRP A 144 -10.30 -6.20 -14.54
N VAL A 145 -11.10 -5.32 -15.10
CA VAL A 145 -10.90 -3.88 -15.03
C VAL A 145 -11.85 -3.32 -13.99
N ILE A 146 -11.28 -2.73 -12.96
CA ILE A 146 -12.02 -2.12 -11.86
C ILE A 146 -11.92 -0.61 -12.05
N THR A 147 -13.07 0.05 -12.19
CA THR A 147 -13.22 1.50 -12.35
C THR A 147 -13.85 2.07 -11.10
N GLY A 148 -13.18 2.98 -10.42
CA GLY A 148 -13.55 3.47 -9.09
C GLY A 148 -12.70 2.85 -8.00
N GLN A 149 -13.01 3.13 -6.74
CA GLN A 149 -12.19 2.73 -5.61
C GLN A 149 -12.49 1.29 -5.17
N ALA A 150 -11.44 0.48 -5.06
CA ALA A 150 -11.52 -0.87 -4.55
C ALA A 150 -10.31 -1.21 -3.69
N TRP A 151 -10.46 -2.20 -2.81
CA TRP A 151 -9.32 -2.86 -2.20
C TRP A 151 -9.31 -4.35 -2.58
N VAL A 152 -8.10 -4.88 -2.67
CA VAL A 152 -7.86 -6.25 -3.11
C VAL A 152 -6.95 -6.93 -2.10
N ARG A 153 -7.32 -8.14 -1.70
CA ARG A 153 -6.52 -8.99 -0.82
C ARG A 153 -6.08 -10.23 -1.59
N ILE A 154 -4.81 -10.60 -1.43
CA ILE A 154 -4.22 -11.82 -1.98
C ILE A 154 -3.66 -12.62 -0.81
N ASN A 155 -4.17 -13.82 -0.56
CA ASN A 155 -3.71 -14.66 0.53
C ASN A 155 -2.37 -15.36 0.19
N SER A 156 -1.85 -16.17 1.09
CA SER A 156 -0.57 -16.90 0.87
C SER A 156 -0.67 -17.97 -0.22
N ALA A 157 -1.87 -18.48 -0.51
CA ALA A 157 -2.12 -19.43 -1.60
C ALA A 157 -2.30 -18.74 -2.97
N GLY A 158 -2.33 -17.39 -3.01
CA GLY A 158 -2.58 -16.64 -4.23
C GLY A 158 -4.06 -16.36 -4.50
N ASP A 159 -4.97 -16.82 -3.62
CA ASP A 159 -6.41 -16.53 -3.82
C ASP A 159 -6.68 -15.05 -3.65
N THR A 160 -7.32 -14.48 -4.65
CA THR A 160 -7.61 -13.05 -4.76
C THR A 160 -9.05 -12.76 -4.33
N ARG A 161 -9.25 -11.74 -3.51
CA ARG A 161 -10.57 -11.20 -3.18
C ARG A 161 -10.61 -9.71 -3.51
N ILE A 162 -11.60 -9.33 -4.33
CA ILE A 162 -11.83 -7.95 -4.74
C ILE A 162 -13.04 -7.43 -3.97
N HIS A 163 -12.89 -6.27 -3.36
CA HIS A 163 -13.94 -5.58 -2.61
C HIS A 163 -14.13 -4.18 -3.20
N PRO A 164 -15.10 -4.01 -4.12
CA PRO A 164 -15.47 -2.70 -4.62
C PRO A 164 -16.03 -1.85 -3.47
N LEU A 165 -15.57 -0.60 -3.35
CA LEU A 165 -16.12 0.37 -2.40
C LEU A 165 -17.15 1.27 -3.10
N HIS A 166 -16.71 1.95 -4.16
CA HIS A 166 -17.51 2.74 -5.07
C HIS A 166 -16.96 2.48 -6.48
N ALA A 167 -17.14 1.24 -6.97
CA ALA A 167 -16.49 0.78 -8.19
C ALA A 167 -17.38 -0.18 -8.98
N SER A 168 -17.16 -0.19 -10.29
CA SER A 168 -17.63 -1.23 -11.20
C SER A 168 -16.48 -2.17 -11.55
N ALA A 169 -16.80 -3.43 -11.84
CA ALA A 169 -15.83 -4.43 -12.27
C ALA A 169 -16.27 -5.06 -13.59
N GLU A 170 -15.46 -4.92 -14.61
CA GLU A 170 -15.66 -5.51 -15.94
C GLU A 170 -14.78 -6.75 -16.10
N ASN A 171 -15.37 -7.88 -16.50
CA ASN A 171 -14.62 -9.07 -16.88
C ASN A 171 -14.31 -9.03 -18.39
N LEU A 172 -13.06 -8.80 -18.75
CA LEU A 172 -12.63 -8.68 -20.14
C LEU A 172 -12.66 -10.01 -20.89
N CYS A 173 -12.63 -11.17 -20.21
CA CYS A 173 -12.86 -12.44 -20.88
C CYS A 173 -14.26 -12.53 -21.50
N ARG A 174 -15.26 -11.90 -20.86
CA ARG A 174 -16.63 -11.81 -21.42
C ARG A 174 -16.74 -10.74 -22.50
N THR A 175 -16.13 -9.59 -22.27
CA THR A 175 -16.16 -8.47 -23.23
C THR A 175 -15.50 -8.83 -24.56
N LEU A 176 -14.44 -9.65 -24.52
CA LEU A 176 -13.62 -10.01 -25.68
C LEU A 176 -13.99 -11.36 -26.31
N SER A 177 -14.93 -12.10 -25.75
CA SER A 177 -15.47 -13.35 -26.31
C SER A 177 -16.13 -13.13 -27.66
#